data_f1f11f9f6e08e7d3eea81cfa73e97c17
#
_entry.id   f1f11f9f6e08e7d3eea81cfa73e97c17
#
_cell.length_a   1.000
_cell.length_b   1.000
_cell.length_c   1.000
_cell.angle_alpha   90.00
_cell.angle_beta   90.00
_cell.angle_gamma   90.00
#
_symmetry.space_group_name_H-M   'P 1'
#
loop_
_entity.id
_entity.type
_entity.pdbx_description
1 polymer ?
#
loop_
_entity_poly.entity_id
_entity_poly.type
_entity_poly.pdbx_seq_one_letter_code
_entity_poly.pdbx_strand_id
1 'polypeptide(L)'
;QVAVPKDSDINSISDLYGKSVSLGEKESGVLQNSKQILSAYGLNESMVDAKYLSYTDAAKAMKNGNLDAFFCTAGTPTRAITEISDDIKLIPIDGTVADRLTEQYNGYVKHTIKANTYDEQTEDIETLGVKTVLIASDKMSDDRVKSITKNIFDNSNKFGFAKDDTFDMNFATENVTIPFHKGASEYYAENGVNVATK
;
A
#
# COMPACT_ATOMS: atom_id res chain seq x y z
N GLN A 1 -3.25 -4.50 -1.62
CA GLN A 1 -3.94 -5.77 -1.36
C GLN A 1 -5.30 -5.76 -2.04
N VAL A 2 -5.68 -6.84 -2.70
CA VAL A 2 -7.01 -7.00 -3.29
C VAL A 2 -7.62 -8.27 -2.74
N ALA A 3 -8.66 -8.14 -1.95
CA ALA A 3 -9.34 -9.25 -1.30
C ALA A 3 -10.62 -9.60 -2.06
N VAL A 4 -10.87 -10.92 -2.20
CA VAL A 4 -12.07 -11.49 -2.81
C VAL A 4 -12.58 -12.66 -1.93
N PRO A 5 -13.86 -13.05 -2.01
CA PRO A 5 -14.34 -14.22 -1.27
C PRO A 5 -13.51 -15.47 -1.62
N LYS A 6 -13.20 -16.29 -0.63
CA LYS A 6 -12.34 -17.48 -0.76
C LYS A 6 -12.80 -18.44 -1.86
N ASP A 7 -14.10 -18.69 -1.92
CA ASP A 7 -14.71 -19.64 -2.84
C ASP A 7 -15.14 -18.99 -4.17
N SER A 8 -14.75 -17.74 -4.43
CA SER A 8 -15.09 -17.07 -5.70
C SER A 8 -14.20 -17.52 -6.86
N ASP A 9 -14.73 -17.43 -8.07
CA ASP A 9 -13.99 -17.67 -9.33
C ASP A 9 -13.07 -16.51 -9.71
N ILE A 10 -12.99 -15.45 -8.88
CA ILE A 10 -12.14 -14.29 -9.12
C ILE A 10 -10.70 -14.66 -8.74
N ASN A 11 -9.81 -14.69 -9.71
CA ASN A 11 -8.40 -15.01 -9.54
C ASN A 11 -7.44 -13.92 -10.08
N SER A 12 -7.99 -12.95 -10.81
CA SER A 12 -7.26 -11.83 -11.42
C SER A 12 -8.08 -10.55 -11.30
N ILE A 13 -7.41 -9.41 -11.39
CA ILE A 13 -8.07 -8.10 -11.49
C ILE A 13 -8.98 -8.02 -12.72
N SER A 14 -8.66 -8.72 -13.81
CA SER A 14 -9.52 -8.76 -15.01
C SER A 14 -10.90 -9.38 -14.75
N ASP A 15 -11.00 -10.28 -13.76
CA ASP A 15 -12.26 -10.96 -13.41
C ASP A 15 -13.23 -10.02 -12.66
N LEU A 16 -12.79 -8.81 -12.32
CA LEU A 16 -13.62 -7.81 -11.64
C LEU A 16 -14.63 -7.12 -12.56
N TYR A 17 -14.61 -7.38 -13.87
CA TYR A 17 -15.60 -6.83 -14.80
C TYR A 17 -17.03 -7.19 -14.37
N GLY A 18 -17.88 -6.19 -14.18
CA GLY A 18 -19.27 -6.36 -13.74
C GLY A 18 -19.46 -6.75 -12.28
N LYS A 19 -18.38 -6.90 -11.49
CA LYS A 19 -18.44 -7.25 -10.08
C LYS A 19 -18.68 -6.04 -9.19
N SER A 20 -19.20 -6.27 -7.98
CA SER A 20 -19.34 -5.27 -6.93
C SER A 20 -18.00 -5.08 -6.22
N VAL A 21 -17.36 -3.93 -6.41
CA VAL A 21 -15.97 -3.69 -5.98
C VAL A 21 -15.86 -2.41 -5.15
N SER A 22 -15.35 -2.52 -3.92
CA SER A 22 -14.98 -1.32 -3.16
C SER A 22 -13.59 -0.83 -3.59
N LEU A 23 -13.59 0.37 -4.16
CA LEU A 23 -12.38 1.05 -4.65
C LEU A 23 -11.70 1.90 -3.55
N GLY A 24 -12.24 1.90 -2.33
CA GLY A 24 -11.85 2.78 -1.24
C GLY A 24 -12.74 4.01 -1.11
N GLU A 25 -12.60 4.73 -0.03
CA GLU A 25 -13.38 5.95 0.24
C GLU A 25 -13.13 7.02 -0.82
N LYS A 26 -14.12 7.88 -1.07
CA LYS A 26 -13.95 9.01 -1.97
C LYS A 26 -12.80 9.90 -1.51
N GLU A 27 -12.04 10.43 -2.48
CA GLU A 27 -10.87 11.31 -2.23
C GLU A 27 -9.70 10.63 -1.51
N SER A 28 -9.73 9.30 -1.32
CA SER A 28 -8.65 8.55 -0.69
C SER A 28 -7.52 8.18 -1.66
N GLY A 29 -6.34 7.93 -1.12
CA GLY A 29 -5.20 7.40 -1.89
C GLY A 29 -5.49 6.02 -2.47
N VAL A 30 -6.22 5.16 -1.75
CA VAL A 30 -6.59 3.83 -2.25
C VAL A 30 -7.52 3.91 -3.46
N LEU A 31 -8.43 4.90 -3.54
CA LEU A 31 -9.26 5.12 -4.73
C LEU A 31 -8.40 5.43 -5.97
N GLN A 32 -7.35 6.23 -5.81
CA GLN A 32 -6.43 6.50 -6.91
C GLN A 32 -5.67 5.23 -7.33
N ASN A 33 -5.17 4.48 -6.37
CA ASN A 33 -4.46 3.24 -6.63
C ASN A 33 -5.36 2.22 -7.32
N SER A 34 -6.58 2.00 -6.85
CA SER A 34 -7.53 1.07 -7.47
C SER A 34 -7.87 1.44 -8.91
N LYS A 35 -8.08 2.73 -9.20
CA LYS A 35 -8.31 3.22 -10.57
C LYS A 35 -7.11 2.97 -11.49
N GLN A 36 -5.91 3.22 -11.01
CA GLN A 36 -4.68 2.97 -11.76
C GLN A 36 -4.48 1.49 -12.04
N ILE A 37 -4.71 0.63 -11.05
CA ILE A 37 -4.61 -0.82 -11.19
C ILE A 37 -5.69 -1.33 -12.16
N LEU A 38 -6.95 -0.96 -12.00
CA LEU A 38 -8.02 -1.33 -12.94
C LEU A 38 -7.65 -0.93 -14.37
N SER A 39 -7.18 0.31 -14.57
CA SER A 39 -6.77 0.82 -15.88
C SER A 39 -5.66 -0.01 -16.52
N ALA A 40 -4.70 -0.47 -15.72
CA ALA A 40 -3.60 -1.31 -16.20
C ALA A 40 -4.07 -2.70 -16.68
N TYR A 41 -5.24 -3.16 -16.21
CA TYR A 41 -5.92 -4.37 -16.68
C TYR A 41 -7.00 -4.10 -17.74
N GLY A 42 -7.08 -2.88 -18.27
CA GLY A 42 -8.06 -2.49 -19.29
C GLY A 42 -9.48 -2.27 -18.74
N LEU A 43 -9.62 -2.16 -17.42
CA LEU A 43 -10.87 -1.86 -16.76
C LEU A 43 -10.92 -0.40 -16.32
N ASN A 44 -12.11 0.08 -16.02
CA ASN A 44 -12.32 1.37 -15.39
C ASN A 44 -13.50 1.31 -14.41
N GLU A 45 -13.70 2.39 -13.68
CA GLU A 45 -14.73 2.51 -12.64
C GLU A 45 -16.16 2.24 -13.13
N SER A 46 -16.46 2.51 -14.41
CA SER A 46 -17.78 2.25 -14.99
C SER A 46 -17.99 0.79 -15.44
N MET A 47 -16.94 0.00 -15.47
CA MET A 47 -16.97 -1.42 -15.83
C MET A 47 -17.15 -2.35 -14.63
N VAL A 48 -17.19 -1.80 -13.41
CA VAL A 48 -17.48 -2.50 -12.16
C VAL A 48 -18.67 -1.83 -11.46
N ASP A 49 -19.35 -2.51 -10.55
CA ASP A 49 -20.30 -1.88 -9.63
C ASP A 49 -19.50 -1.25 -8.48
N ALA A 50 -19.03 -0.01 -8.70
CA ALA A 50 -18.09 0.67 -7.83
C ALA A 50 -18.75 1.08 -6.50
N LYS A 51 -18.13 0.68 -5.39
CA LYS A 51 -18.47 1.11 -4.02
C LYS A 51 -17.32 1.92 -3.44
N TYR A 52 -17.63 2.81 -2.50
CA TYR A 52 -16.67 3.73 -1.87
C TYR A 52 -16.76 3.57 -0.36
N LEU A 53 -16.17 2.48 0.15
CA LEU A 53 -16.29 2.09 1.54
C LEU A 53 -14.95 2.24 2.27
N SER A 54 -15.04 2.45 3.60
CA SER A 54 -13.87 2.24 4.47
C SER A 54 -13.44 0.77 4.43
N TYR A 55 -12.20 0.47 4.81
CA TYR A 55 -11.73 -0.93 4.85
C TYR A 55 -12.59 -1.80 5.77
N THR A 56 -13.01 -1.25 6.92
CA THR A 56 -13.86 -1.97 7.88
C THR A 56 -15.25 -2.25 7.30
N ASP A 57 -15.84 -1.29 6.59
CA ASP A 57 -17.17 -1.48 6.00
C ASP A 57 -17.11 -2.40 4.78
N ALA A 58 -16.02 -2.34 3.99
CA ALA A 58 -15.78 -3.25 2.89
C ALA A 58 -15.64 -4.71 3.39
N ALA A 59 -14.85 -4.93 4.45
CA ALA A 59 -14.71 -6.23 5.09
C ALA A 59 -16.06 -6.78 5.59
N LYS A 60 -16.87 -5.95 6.26
CA LYS A 60 -18.22 -6.32 6.69
C LYS A 60 -19.15 -6.64 5.52
N ALA A 61 -19.11 -5.81 4.45
CA ALA A 61 -19.93 -6.03 3.26
C ALA A 61 -19.57 -7.36 2.58
N MET A 62 -18.28 -7.66 2.47
CA MET A 62 -17.79 -8.92 1.93
C MET A 62 -18.23 -10.12 2.75
N LYS A 63 -18.06 -10.09 4.07
CA LYS A 63 -18.50 -11.14 4.99
C LYS A 63 -20.00 -11.41 4.90
N ASN A 64 -20.79 -10.38 4.59
CA ASN A 64 -22.25 -10.50 4.40
C ASN A 64 -22.66 -10.90 2.96
N GLY A 65 -21.71 -11.17 2.06
CA GLY A 65 -21.99 -11.53 0.66
C GLY A 65 -22.49 -10.37 -0.21
N ASN A 66 -22.25 -9.12 0.21
CA ASN A 66 -22.70 -7.92 -0.49
C ASN A 66 -21.56 -7.22 -1.27
N LEU A 67 -20.40 -7.85 -1.36
CA LEU A 67 -19.23 -7.30 -2.06
C LEU A 67 -18.39 -8.44 -2.62
N ASP A 68 -18.00 -8.33 -3.89
CA ASP A 68 -17.19 -9.34 -4.59
C ASP A 68 -15.69 -9.08 -4.44
N ALA A 69 -15.27 -7.82 -4.28
CA ALA A 69 -13.87 -7.48 -4.08
C ALA A 69 -13.70 -6.15 -3.34
N PHE A 70 -12.56 -5.96 -2.66
CA PHE A 70 -12.13 -4.63 -2.23
C PHE A 70 -10.63 -4.44 -2.32
N PHE A 71 -10.24 -3.19 -2.61
CA PHE A 71 -8.86 -2.73 -2.58
C PHE A 71 -8.51 -2.19 -1.20
N CYS A 72 -7.31 -2.52 -0.72
CA CYS A 72 -6.77 -2.03 0.54
C CYS A 72 -5.30 -1.64 0.37
N THR A 73 -4.99 -0.36 0.57
CA THR A 73 -3.62 0.15 0.60
C THR A 73 -3.25 0.44 2.05
N ALA A 74 -2.67 -0.55 2.70
CA ALA A 74 -2.26 -0.50 4.10
C ALA A 74 -1.08 -1.45 4.33
N GLY A 75 -0.37 -1.28 5.44
CA GLY A 75 0.66 -2.23 5.86
C GLY A 75 0.10 -3.64 6.04
N THR A 76 0.96 -4.64 5.96
CA THR A 76 0.62 -6.06 6.12
C THR A 76 1.23 -6.62 7.41
N PRO A 77 0.47 -7.34 8.24
CA PRO A 77 -0.98 -7.57 8.16
C PRO A 77 -1.80 -6.32 8.50
N THR A 78 -2.97 -6.16 7.87
CA THR A 78 -3.93 -5.12 8.22
C THR A 78 -5.17 -5.70 8.88
N ARG A 79 -5.66 -5.02 9.91
CA ARG A 79 -6.76 -5.51 10.75
C ARG A 79 -8.02 -5.86 9.95
N ALA A 80 -8.40 -5.01 8.99
CA ALA A 80 -9.61 -5.23 8.20
C ALA A 80 -9.58 -6.55 7.39
N ILE A 81 -8.40 -7.01 6.96
CA ILE A 81 -8.22 -8.29 6.28
C ILE A 81 -8.08 -9.41 7.30
N THR A 82 -7.32 -9.21 8.39
CA THR A 82 -7.15 -10.22 9.44
C THR A 82 -8.49 -10.67 10.05
N GLU A 83 -9.43 -9.73 10.25
CA GLU A 83 -10.75 -10.04 10.83
C GLU A 83 -11.65 -10.92 9.94
N ILE A 84 -11.30 -11.10 8.67
CA ILE A 84 -12.07 -11.91 7.70
C ILE A 84 -11.20 -12.90 6.92
N SER A 85 -9.96 -13.14 7.36
CA SER A 85 -8.97 -13.94 6.62
C SER A 85 -9.45 -15.36 6.28
N ASP A 86 -10.26 -15.96 7.13
CA ASP A 86 -10.84 -17.30 6.89
C ASP A 86 -11.84 -17.34 5.72
N ASP A 87 -12.48 -16.21 5.43
CA ASP A 87 -13.57 -16.07 4.46
C ASP A 87 -13.09 -15.55 3.09
N ILE A 88 -11.81 -15.14 2.97
CA ILE A 88 -11.29 -14.48 1.78
C ILE A 88 -10.00 -15.13 1.26
N LYS A 89 -9.65 -14.77 0.03
CA LYS A 89 -8.30 -14.91 -0.53
C LYS A 89 -7.83 -13.57 -1.08
N LEU A 90 -6.51 -13.37 -1.11
CA LEU A 90 -5.90 -12.24 -1.82
C LEU A 90 -5.58 -12.65 -3.25
N ILE A 91 -5.86 -11.77 -4.20
CA ILE A 91 -5.45 -11.96 -5.60
C ILE A 91 -4.21 -11.13 -5.93
N PRO A 92 -3.29 -11.67 -6.75
CA PRO A 92 -2.06 -10.97 -7.10
C PRO A 92 -2.30 -9.82 -8.08
N ILE A 93 -1.35 -8.90 -8.12
CA ILE A 93 -1.16 -7.99 -9.25
C ILE A 93 -0.06 -8.61 -10.11
N ASP A 94 -0.44 -9.04 -11.31
CA ASP A 94 0.44 -9.71 -12.27
C ASP A 94 1.77 -8.97 -12.46
N GLY A 95 2.89 -9.71 -12.50
CA GLY A 95 4.23 -9.15 -12.54
C GLY A 95 4.47 -8.23 -13.74
N THR A 96 3.93 -8.55 -14.92
CA THR A 96 4.03 -7.70 -16.12
C THR A 96 3.25 -6.40 -15.96
N VAL A 97 2.09 -6.45 -15.30
CA VAL A 97 1.29 -5.25 -14.98
C VAL A 97 1.98 -4.43 -13.87
N ALA A 98 2.54 -5.09 -12.88
CA ALA A 98 3.32 -4.45 -11.83
C ALA A 98 4.54 -3.70 -12.40
N ASP A 99 5.26 -4.29 -13.38
CA ASP A 99 6.37 -3.63 -14.08
C ASP A 99 5.91 -2.34 -14.75
N ARG A 100 4.84 -2.40 -15.54
CA ARG A 100 4.29 -1.20 -16.21
C ARG A 100 3.86 -0.11 -15.23
N LEU A 101 3.24 -0.49 -14.11
CA LEU A 101 2.78 0.47 -13.10
C LEU A 101 3.95 1.12 -12.37
N THR A 102 5.01 0.39 -12.06
CA THR A 102 6.22 0.94 -11.44
C THR A 102 7.00 1.86 -12.38
N GLU A 103 7.01 1.58 -13.68
CA GLU A 103 7.59 2.45 -14.71
C GLU A 103 6.77 3.73 -14.91
N GLN A 104 5.44 3.62 -14.88
CA GLN A 104 4.53 4.75 -15.12
C GLN A 104 4.37 5.67 -13.92
N TYR A 105 4.44 5.12 -12.70
CA TYR A 105 4.18 5.85 -11.46
C TYR A 105 5.30 5.64 -10.45
N ASN A 106 6.11 6.66 -10.21
CA ASN A 106 7.27 6.61 -9.29
C ASN A 106 6.93 6.29 -7.81
N GLY A 107 5.64 6.29 -7.45
CA GLY A 107 5.20 5.96 -6.09
C GLY A 107 5.02 4.47 -5.83
N TYR A 108 4.99 3.64 -6.86
CA TYR A 108 4.85 2.18 -6.72
C TYR A 108 6.20 1.49 -6.60
N VAL A 109 6.21 0.43 -5.81
CA VAL A 109 7.29 -0.54 -5.72
C VAL A 109 6.70 -1.96 -5.79
N LYS A 110 7.41 -2.90 -6.38
CA LYS A 110 7.01 -4.31 -6.27
C LYS A 110 7.10 -4.75 -4.83
N HIS A 111 6.11 -5.49 -4.39
CA HIS A 111 6.04 -6.01 -3.03
C HIS A 111 5.47 -7.43 -3.04
N THR A 112 5.91 -8.24 -2.10
CA THR A 112 5.40 -9.60 -1.88
C THR A 112 4.83 -9.70 -0.48
N ILE A 113 3.54 -10.00 -0.37
CA ILE A 113 2.91 -10.37 0.89
C ILE A 113 3.31 -11.82 1.15
N LYS A 114 4.13 -12.05 2.18
CA LYS A 114 4.68 -13.37 2.47
C LYS A 114 3.59 -14.33 2.91
N ALA A 115 3.77 -15.59 2.56
CA ALA A 115 2.94 -16.69 3.06
C ALA A 115 2.82 -16.62 4.60
N ASN A 116 1.66 -16.96 5.11
CA ASN A 116 1.32 -16.89 6.54
C ASN A 116 1.30 -15.47 7.13
N THR A 117 1.18 -14.43 6.30
CA THR A 117 0.88 -13.07 6.77
C THR A 117 -0.55 -12.98 7.31
N TYR A 118 -1.48 -13.69 6.68
CA TYR A 118 -2.86 -13.87 7.13
C TYR A 118 -3.15 -15.36 7.33
N ASP A 119 -4.15 -15.67 8.17
CA ASP A 119 -4.58 -17.04 8.36
C ASP A 119 -5.02 -17.66 7.01
N GLU A 120 -4.68 -18.92 6.79
CA GLU A 120 -4.94 -19.68 5.57
C GLU A 120 -4.29 -19.15 4.26
N GLN A 121 -3.53 -18.08 4.30
CA GLN A 121 -2.71 -17.64 3.17
C GLN A 121 -1.41 -18.45 3.13
N THR A 122 -1.39 -19.55 2.38
CA THR A 122 -0.27 -20.51 2.34
C THR A 122 0.81 -20.17 1.32
N GLU A 123 0.57 -19.20 0.43
CA GLU A 123 1.47 -18.81 -0.65
C GLU A 123 1.83 -17.35 -0.58
N ASP A 124 3.00 -17.01 -1.13
CA ASP A 124 3.41 -15.61 -1.35
C ASP A 124 2.48 -14.97 -2.39
N ILE A 125 2.05 -13.73 -2.14
CA ILE A 125 1.20 -12.96 -3.06
C ILE A 125 1.99 -11.77 -3.60
N GLU A 126 2.26 -11.78 -4.90
CA GLU A 126 2.88 -10.65 -5.59
C GLU A 126 1.89 -9.49 -5.72
N THR A 127 2.34 -8.29 -5.39
CA THR A 127 1.52 -7.08 -5.42
C THR A 127 2.37 -5.83 -5.61
N LEU A 128 1.74 -4.68 -5.49
CA LEU A 128 2.40 -3.37 -5.45
C LEU A 128 2.32 -2.77 -4.05
N GLY A 129 3.42 -2.19 -3.61
CA GLY A 129 3.50 -1.35 -2.44
C GLY A 129 3.50 0.14 -2.81
N VAL A 130 3.06 0.97 -1.87
CA VAL A 130 3.18 2.43 -1.95
C VAL A 130 3.97 2.88 -0.72
N LYS A 131 5.04 3.62 -0.93
CA LYS A 131 5.84 4.13 0.19
C LYS A 131 5.06 5.16 0.99
N THR A 132 5.04 4.98 2.30
CA THR A 132 4.56 6.02 3.22
C THR A 132 5.64 7.08 3.39
N VAL A 133 5.29 8.33 3.18
CA VAL A 133 6.19 9.48 3.35
C VAL A 133 5.71 10.33 4.51
N LEU A 134 6.59 10.54 5.50
CA LEU A 134 6.33 11.49 6.58
C LEU A 134 6.66 12.89 6.08
N ILE A 135 5.65 13.77 6.02
CA ILE A 135 5.83 15.15 5.60
C ILE A 135 5.96 16.09 6.80
N ALA A 136 6.82 17.09 6.69
CA ALA A 136 6.99 18.15 7.65
C ALA A 136 6.71 19.50 7.00
N SER A 137 6.15 20.45 7.77
CA SER A 137 6.02 21.84 7.31
C SER A 137 7.42 22.46 7.16
N ASP A 138 7.62 23.25 6.11
CA ASP A 138 8.83 24.06 5.89
C ASP A 138 9.08 25.11 6.97
N LYS A 139 8.07 25.38 7.82
CA LYS A 139 8.17 26.26 8.99
C LYS A 139 8.68 25.56 10.25
N MET A 140 8.84 24.27 10.25
CA MET A 140 9.46 23.56 11.38
C MET A 140 10.97 23.86 11.41
N SER A 141 11.53 23.96 12.62
CA SER A 141 12.98 24.15 12.74
C SER A 141 13.75 22.91 12.29
N ASP A 142 14.93 23.13 11.70
CA ASP A 142 15.81 22.06 11.23
C ASP A 142 16.15 21.08 12.35
N ASP A 143 16.50 21.58 13.54
CA ASP A 143 16.82 20.74 14.71
C ASP A 143 15.67 19.84 15.13
N ARG A 144 14.43 20.36 15.06
CA ARG A 144 13.25 19.57 15.41
C ARG A 144 13.01 18.45 14.42
N VAL A 145 13.07 18.73 13.13
CA VAL A 145 12.87 17.71 12.08
C VAL A 145 14.00 16.69 12.12
N LYS A 146 15.24 17.13 12.28
CA LYS A 146 16.40 16.26 12.47
C LYS A 146 16.22 15.30 13.66
N SER A 147 15.77 15.85 14.79
CA SER A 147 15.50 15.05 16.00
C SER A 147 14.37 14.02 15.77
N ILE A 148 13.30 14.40 15.07
CA ILE A 148 12.20 13.47 14.74
C ILE A 148 12.72 12.36 13.83
N THR A 149 13.44 12.69 12.75
CA THR A 149 14.02 11.72 11.82
C THR A 149 14.93 10.73 12.58
N LYS A 150 15.85 11.25 13.39
CA LYS A 150 16.72 10.42 14.23
C LYS A 150 15.92 9.49 15.15
N ASN A 151 14.92 10.01 15.85
CA ASN A 151 14.11 9.20 16.77
C ASN A 151 13.35 8.08 16.07
N ILE A 152 12.90 8.28 14.84
CA ILE A 152 12.25 7.24 14.03
C ILE A 152 13.23 6.10 13.77
N PHE A 153 14.44 6.40 13.28
CA PHE A 153 15.44 5.37 13.00
C PHE A 153 15.94 4.68 14.27
N ASP A 154 16.24 5.41 15.34
CA ASP A 154 16.70 4.85 16.63
C ASP A 154 15.67 3.93 17.29
N ASN A 155 14.39 4.09 16.97
CA ASN A 155 13.30 3.31 17.57
C ASN A 155 12.55 2.44 16.56
N SER A 156 13.11 2.22 15.38
CA SER A 156 12.46 1.45 14.30
C SER A 156 11.98 0.07 14.77
N ASN A 157 12.74 -0.61 15.62
CA ASN A 157 12.40 -1.91 16.18
C ASN A 157 11.17 -1.92 17.12
N LYS A 158 10.68 -0.74 17.52
CA LYS A 158 9.48 -0.60 18.34
C LYS A 158 8.19 -0.49 17.52
N PHE A 159 8.31 -0.28 16.23
CA PHE A 159 7.16 -0.22 15.33
C PHE A 159 6.79 -1.64 14.91
N GLY A 160 5.55 -2.07 15.20
CA GLY A 160 5.09 -3.44 14.98
C GLY A 160 5.07 -3.91 13.51
N PHE A 161 5.17 -2.98 12.56
CA PHE A 161 5.26 -3.22 11.12
C PHE A 161 6.68 -3.16 10.56
N ALA A 162 7.70 -2.88 11.39
CA ALA A 162 9.10 -2.73 10.99
C ALA A 162 9.92 -4.03 11.15
N LYS A 163 9.28 -5.19 11.01
CA LYS A 163 9.97 -6.47 11.21
C LYS A 163 10.90 -6.86 10.06
N ASP A 164 10.70 -6.28 8.89
CA ASP A 164 11.48 -6.57 7.70
C ASP A 164 12.13 -5.28 7.21
N ASP A 165 13.43 -5.16 7.15
CA ASP A 165 14.35 -4.18 6.52
C ASP A 165 13.79 -2.82 6.00
N THR A 166 12.56 -2.48 6.37
CA THR A 166 11.80 -1.33 5.86
C THR A 166 12.28 0.02 6.41
N PHE A 167 13.19 0.02 7.38
CA PHE A 167 13.85 1.22 7.89
C PHE A 167 15.32 1.33 7.48
N ASP A 168 15.66 0.78 6.31
CA ASP A 168 16.92 1.07 5.65
C ASP A 168 16.90 2.52 5.11
N MET A 169 18.00 3.23 5.34
CA MET A 169 18.14 4.63 4.91
C MET A 169 18.08 4.79 3.39
N ASN A 170 18.59 3.82 2.63
CA ASN A 170 18.48 3.85 1.18
C ASN A 170 17.02 3.73 0.75
N PHE A 171 16.29 2.74 1.29
CA PHE A 171 14.86 2.62 1.05
C PHE A 171 14.10 3.90 1.45
N ALA A 172 14.41 4.51 2.59
CA ALA A 172 13.72 5.71 3.07
C ALA A 172 13.94 6.93 2.17
N THR A 173 15.02 6.96 1.40
CA THR A 173 15.39 8.11 0.56
C THR A 173 15.16 7.90 -0.94
N GLU A 174 15.08 6.66 -1.41
CA GLU A 174 14.83 6.33 -2.80
C GLU A 174 13.38 6.64 -3.24
N ASN A 175 13.24 7.15 -4.47
CA ASN A 175 11.94 7.40 -5.10
C ASN A 175 11.01 8.34 -4.31
N VAL A 176 11.56 9.20 -3.45
CA VAL A 176 10.83 10.30 -2.81
C VAL A 176 10.76 11.46 -3.80
N THR A 177 9.53 11.82 -4.20
CA THR A 177 9.28 12.80 -5.30
C THR A 177 9.19 14.23 -4.83
N ILE A 178 9.22 14.48 -3.52
CA ILE A 178 9.22 15.83 -2.93
C ILE A 178 10.58 16.14 -2.29
N PRO A 179 10.99 17.40 -2.23
CA PRO A 179 12.25 17.79 -1.56
C PRO A 179 12.25 17.41 -0.09
N PHE A 180 13.38 16.96 0.41
CA PHE A 180 13.55 16.71 1.84
C PHE A 180 13.61 18.01 2.63
N HIS A 181 13.05 18.00 3.84
CA HIS A 181 13.27 19.08 4.78
C HIS A 181 14.74 19.13 5.17
N LYS A 182 15.31 20.34 5.31
CA LYS A 182 16.73 20.53 5.61
C LYS A 182 17.20 19.74 6.84
N GLY A 183 16.43 19.76 7.94
CA GLY A 183 16.77 18.97 9.13
C GLY A 183 16.81 17.46 8.89
N ALA A 184 15.92 16.90 8.04
CA ALA A 184 15.97 15.50 7.64
C ALA A 184 17.21 15.24 6.78
N SER A 185 17.51 16.10 5.82
CA SER A 185 18.71 16.00 4.96
C SER A 185 20.00 16.01 5.78
N GLU A 186 20.10 16.84 6.82
CA GLU A 186 21.25 16.86 7.71
C GLU A 186 21.46 15.52 8.44
N TYR A 187 20.36 14.91 8.91
CA TYR A 187 20.43 13.60 9.54
C TYR A 187 20.89 12.51 8.56
N TYR A 188 20.34 12.49 7.35
CA TYR A 188 20.74 11.53 6.31
C TYR A 188 22.21 11.72 5.92
N ALA A 189 22.67 12.96 5.75
CA ALA A 189 24.07 13.27 5.41
C ALA A 189 25.05 12.81 6.50
N GLU A 190 24.71 12.97 7.78
CA GLU A 190 25.51 12.45 8.91
C GLU A 190 25.64 10.91 8.91
N ASN A 191 24.70 10.23 8.26
CA ASN A 191 24.70 8.78 8.08
C ASN A 191 25.12 8.33 6.67
N GLY A 192 25.74 9.22 5.90
CA GLY A 192 26.36 8.91 4.60
C GLY A 192 25.41 8.93 3.41
N VAL A 193 24.17 9.39 3.57
CA VAL A 193 23.18 9.47 2.48
C VAL A 193 22.86 10.93 2.15
N ASN A 194 23.12 11.33 0.90
CA ASN A 194 22.82 12.69 0.44
C ASN A 194 21.48 12.73 -0.28
N VAL A 195 20.62 13.66 0.12
CA VAL A 195 19.27 13.84 -0.45
C VAL A 195 19.04 15.26 -0.91
N ALA A 196 18.17 15.47 -1.89
CA ALA A 196 17.85 16.79 -2.42
C ALA A 196 16.94 17.56 -1.44
N THR A 197 17.32 18.79 -1.13
CA THR A 197 16.51 19.76 -0.39
C THR A 197 15.95 20.84 -1.34
N LYS A 198 15.01 21.63 -0.83
CA LYS A 198 14.56 22.84 -1.51
C LYS A 198 15.70 23.84 -1.67
#